data_e688299edf954aa0b32e7d3ba2b3c4c4
#
_entry.id   e688299edf954aa0b32e7d3ba2b3c4c4
#
_cell.length_a   1.000
_cell.length_b   1.000
_cell.length_c   1.000
_cell.angle_alpha   90.00
_cell.angle_beta   90.00
_cell.angle_gamma   90.00
#
_symmetry.space_group_name_H-M   'P 1'
#
loop_
_entity.id
_entity.type
_entity.pdbx_description
1 polymer ?
#
loop_
_entity_poly.entity_id
_entity_poly.type
_entity_poly.pdbx_seq_one_letter_code
_entity_poly.pdbx_strand_id
1 'polypeptide(L)'
;MARHSFFCLDGHTCGNPVRLVAGGGPILSGANMIEKRAHFLAEFDWVRTGLMFEPRGHDMMSGSILYPPTRPDCDIAILFIETSGCLPMCGHGTIGTVTMALEHGLVTPKEPGTLRLDTPAGLVVATYRQVGDHVEEVRLVNVPAFLHSEGLEVECPGLGRLTVDVAYGGNFYAIVDPQENFRDMADFTAGQLVALSGPLRRALNDKYSFVHPEKPEIAGLSHILWTGAPRHGEAHARNAVFYGDKAIDRSPCGTGTSARIAQWAAKGKLKSGDDFVHELSLIHISEPTRPERI
;
A
#
# COMPACT_ATOMS: atom_id res chain seq x y z
N MET A 1 -13.94 2.87 32.92
CA MET A 1 -13.25 2.64 31.64
C MET A 1 -14.28 2.58 30.54
N ALA A 2 -14.12 3.36 29.47
CA ALA A 2 -14.99 3.25 28.29
C ALA A 2 -14.77 1.87 27.65
N ARG A 3 -15.85 1.21 27.23
CA ARG A 3 -15.81 -0.05 26.49
C ARG A 3 -16.08 0.26 25.02
N HIS A 4 -15.22 -0.24 24.14
CA HIS A 4 -15.38 -0.13 22.70
C HIS A 4 -15.55 -1.52 22.11
N SER A 5 -16.46 -1.65 21.15
CA SER A 5 -16.71 -2.90 20.42
C SER A 5 -16.54 -2.65 18.95
N PHE A 6 -15.82 -3.54 18.27
CA PHE A 6 -15.60 -3.49 16.82
C PHE A 6 -16.09 -4.79 16.20
N PHE A 7 -16.82 -4.68 15.12
CA PHE A 7 -17.13 -5.82 14.26
C PHE A 7 -16.11 -5.85 13.13
N CYS A 8 -15.33 -6.93 13.07
CA CYS A 8 -14.25 -7.09 12.11
C CYS A 8 -14.44 -8.36 11.28
N LEU A 9 -14.05 -8.29 10.01
CA LEU A 9 -13.88 -9.42 9.11
C LEU A 9 -12.39 -9.54 8.78
N ASP A 10 -11.84 -10.73 8.89
CA ASP A 10 -10.44 -10.99 8.59
C ASP A 10 -10.30 -11.83 7.33
N GLY A 11 -9.39 -11.44 6.45
CA GLY A 11 -9.05 -12.12 5.22
C GLY A 11 -7.59 -11.86 4.84
N HIS A 12 -7.23 -12.19 3.62
CA HIS A 12 -5.92 -11.87 3.07
C HIS A 12 -5.96 -11.65 1.56
N THR A 13 -5.02 -10.88 1.06
CA THR A 13 -4.73 -10.73 -0.37
C THR A 13 -3.36 -11.32 -0.65
N CYS A 14 -3.29 -12.44 -1.38
CA CYS A 14 -2.04 -13.16 -1.68
C CYS A 14 -1.18 -13.46 -0.43
N GLY A 15 -1.80 -13.75 0.71
CA GLY A 15 -1.11 -14.03 1.97
C GLY A 15 -0.79 -12.81 2.84
N ASN A 16 -1.03 -11.59 2.37
CA ASN A 16 -0.93 -10.39 3.21
C ASN A 16 -2.27 -10.15 3.93
N PRO A 17 -2.31 -10.08 5.27
CA PRO A 17 -3.55 -10.02 6.03
C PRO A 17 -4.29 -8.69 5.82
N VAL A 18 -5.62 -8.77 5.83
CA VAL A 18 -6.51 -7.61 5.77
C VAL A 18 -7.61 -7.77 6.81
N ARG A 19 -7.72 -6.84 7.74
CA ARG A 19 -8.84 -6.72 8.68
C ARG A 19 -9.77 -5.60 8.25
N LEU A 20 -10.99 -5.94 7.90
CA LEU A 20 -12.03 -4.97 7.64
C LEU A 20 -12.80 -4.66 8.92
N VAL A 21 -12.74 -3.43 9.39
CA VAL A 21 -13.60 -2.93 10.47
C VAL A 21 -14.92 -2.48 9.84
N ALA A 22 -15.91 -3.37 9.92
CA ALA A 22 -17.25 -3.17 9.32
C ALA A 22 -18.24 -2.47 10.25
N GLY A 23 -17.90 -2.35 11.55
CA GLY A 23 -18.73 -1.66 12.53
C GLY A 23 -17.96 -1.26 13.79
N GLY A 24 -18.46 -0.23 14.48
CA GLY A 24 -17.84 0.29 15.72
C GLY A 24 -16.71 1.28 15.48
N GLY A 25 -16.40 1.64 14.25
CA GLY A 25 -15.43 2.68 13.93
C GLY A 25 -15.82 4.05 14.50
N PRO A 26 -14.86 4.94 14.79
CA PRO A 26 -15.14 6.26 15.35
C PRO A 26 -15.85 7.15 14.31
N ILE A 27 -16.68 8.08 14.79
CA ILE A 27 -17.27 9.12 13.94
C ILE A 27 -16.19 10.16 13.66
N LEU A 28 -15.89 10.37 12.38
CA LEU A 28 -14.83 11.27 11.93
C LEU A 28 -15.41 12.60 11.42
N SER A 29 -14.82 13.70 11.89
CA SER A 29 -15.05 15.04 11.36
C SER A 29 -14.19 15.27 10.13
N GLY A 30 -14.69 16.06 9.17
CA GLY A 30 -13.98 16.43 7.94
C GLY A 30 -14.90 16.40 6.72
N ALA A 31 -14.68 17.33 5.79
CA ALA A 31 -15.45 17.43 4.55
C ALA A 31 -15.05 16.38 3.48
N ASN A 32 -13.86 15.84 3.60
CA ASN A 32 -13.31 14.83 2.69
C ASN A 32 -12.49 13.79 3.44
N MET A 33 -12.05 12.74 2.74
CA MET A 33 -11.33 11.63 3.37
C MET A 33 -9.92 12.00 3.87
N ILE A 34 -9.26 13.02 3.32
CA ILE A 34 -7.98 13.52 3.86
C ILE A 34 -8.20 14.17 5.24
N GLU A 35 -9.20 15.02 5.38
CA GLU A 35 -9.53 15.64 6.66
C GLU A 35 -9.99 14.61 7.70
N LYS A 36 -10.81 13.63 7.28
CA LYS A 36 -11.21 12.51 8.14
C LYS A 36 -10.00 11.70 8.60
N ARG A 37 -9.01 11.46 7.71
CA ARG A 37 -7.74 10.81 8.06
C ARG A 37 -6.96 11.64 9.08
N ALA A 38 -6.87 12.95 8.89
CA ALA A 38 -6.19 13.85 9.83
C ALA A 38 -6.84 13.81 11.22
N HIS A 39 -8.17 13.87 11.28
CA HIS A 39 -8.93 13.75 12.53
C HIS A 39 -8.73 12.38 13.18
N PHE A 40 -8.73 11.29 12.41
CA PHE A 40 -8.45 9.95 12.92
C PHE A 40 -7.07 9.87 13.57
N LEU A 41 -6.04 10.38 12.90
CA LEU A 41 -4.67 10.38 13.42
C LEU A 41 -4.54 11.21 14.70
N ALA A 42 -5.26 12.33 14.80
CA ALA A 42 -5.20 13.21 15.96
C ALA A 42 -5.91 12.62 17.21
N GLU A 43 -7.07 11.98 17.01
CA GLU A 43 -7.97 11.64 18.14
C GLU A 43 -8.18 10.12 18.29
N PHE A 44 -8.00 9.33 17.23
CA PHE A 44 -8.43 7.93 17.20
C PHE A 44 -7.35 6.93 16.78
N ASP A 45 -6.08 7.33 16.71
CA ASP A 45 -4.98 6.42 16.33
C ASP A 45 -4.86 5.19 17.26
N TRP A 46 -5.39 5.30 18.49
CA TRP A 46 -5.52 4.17 19.41
C TRP A 46 -6.37 3.01 18.85
N VAL A 47 -7.31 3.28 17.93
CA VAL A 47 -8.10 2.23 17.24
C VAL A 47 -7.17 1.42 16.35
N ARG A 48 -6.33 2.09 15.55
CA ARG A 48 -5.33 1.44 14.72
C ARG A 48 -4.37 0.61 15.56
N THR A 49 -3.75 1.21 16.56
CA THR A 49 -2.80 0.50 17.42
C THR A 49 -3.47 -0.66 18.16
N GLY A 50 -4.70 -0.48 18.62
CA GLY A 50 -5.47 -1.51 19.30
C GLY A 50 -5.88 -2.69 18.42
N LEU A 51 -6.01 -2.52 17.11
CA LEU A 51 -6.45 -3.56 16.18
C LEU A 51 -5.33 -4.15 15.32
N MET A 52 -4.25 -3.40 15.06
CA MET A 52 -3.16 -3.82 14.18
C MET A 52 -1.97 -4.44 14.93
N PHE A 53 -1.79 -4.11 16.22
CA PHE A 53 -0.70 -4.66 17.03
C PHE A 53 -1.15 -5.77 17.98
N GLU A 54 -0.19 -6.50 18.53
CA GLU A 54 -0.42 -7.52 19.56
C GLU A 54 -1.28 -6.95 20.75
N PRO A 55 -2.20 -7.72 21.31
CA PRO A 55 -2.48 -9.14 21.06
C PRO A 55 -3.57 -9.39 19.99
N ARG A 56 -4.11 -8.36 19.34
CA ARG A 56 -5.21 -8.50 18.35
C ARG A 56 -4.75 -8.51 16.90
N GLY A 57 -3.58 -7.96 16.63
CA GLY A 57 -2.90 -7.99 15.34
C GLY A 57 -1.51 -8.57 15.46
N HIS A 58 -0.62 -8.22 14.55
CA HIS A 58 0.78 -8.62 14.53
C HIS A 58 1.58 -7.68 13.62
N ASP A 59 2.92 -7.82 13.58
CA ASP A 59 3.83 -6.89 12.86
C ASP A 59 3.46 -6.65 11.37
N MET A 60 2.75 -7.59 10.73
CA MET A 60 2.38 -7.51 9.30
C MET A 60 0.89 -7.17 9.10
N MET A 61 0.17 -6.80 10.15
CA MET A 61 -1.27 -6.56 10.08
C MET A 61 -1.58 -5.29 9.31
N SER A 62 -2.48 -5.41 8.35
CA SER A 62 -3.12 -4.31 7.65
C SER A 62 -4.63 -4.38 7.82
N GLY A 63 -5.30 -3.27 7.67
CA GLY A 63 -6.75 -3.22 7.75
C GLY A 63 -7.34 -1.96 7.15
N SER A 64 -8.64 -1.90 7.22
CA SER A 64 -9.44 -0.79 6.72
C SER A 64 -10.67 -0.55 7.60
N ILE A 65 -11.18 0.67 7.58
CA ILE A 65 -12.44 1.03 8.23
C ILE A 65 -13.37 1.58 7.14
N LEU A 66 -14.60 1.06 7.07
CA LEU A 66 -15.61 1.54 6.14
C LEU A 66 -16.30 2.79 6.66
N TYR A 67 -16.51 3.75 5.75
CA TYR A 67 -17.28 4.96 6.01
C TYR A 67 -18.23 5.28 4.85
N PRO A 68 -19.31 6.04 5.10
CA PRO A 68 -20.04 6.68 4.02
C PRO A 68 -19.12 7.59 3.19
N PRO A 69 -19.24 7.58 1.86
CA PRO A 69 -18.40 8.40 1.00
C PRO A 69 -18.67 9.89 1.20
N THR A 70 -17.64 10.71 1.09
CA THR A 70 -17.77 12.17 1.06
C THR A 70 -18.03 12.68 -0.36
N ARG A 71 -17.74 11.87 -1.35
CA ARG A 71 -17.92 12.14 -2.77
C ARG A 71 -19.24 11.52 -3.27
N PRO A 72 -20.09 12.27 -3.98
CA PRO A 72 -21.37 11.75 -4.47
C PRO A 72 -21.23 10.70 -5.57
N ASP A 73 -20.07 10.65 -6.25
CA ASP A 73 -19.76 9.69 -7.30
C ASP A 73 -19.14 8.38 -6.77
N CYS A 74 -18.94 8.24 -5.45
CA CYS A 74 -18.40 7.04 -4.83
C CYS A 74 -19.49 6.20 -4.15
N ASP A 75 -19.26 4.89 -4.05
CA ASP A 75 -20.15 3.93 -3.42
C ASP A 75 -19.87 3.84 -1.91
N ILE A 76 -18.60 3.86 -1.53
CA ILE A 76 -18.13 3.73 -0.15
C ILE A 76 -16.82 4.49 0.04
N ALA A 77 -16.52 4.87 1.28
CA ALA A 77 -15.20 5.40 1.65
C ALA A 77 -14.40 4.40 2.49
N ILE A 78 -13.08 4.42 2.30
CA ILE A 78 -12.15 3.53 3.00
C ILE A 78 -11.05 4.35 3.66
N LEU A 79 -10.85 4.11 4.95
CA LEU A 79 -9.68 4.57 5.69
C LEU A 79 -8.75 3.38 5.96
N PHE A 80 -7.53 3.44 5.48
CA PHE A 80 -6.55 2.35 5.63
C PHE A 80 -5.78 2.50 6.92
N ILE A 81 -5.71 1.43 7.71
CA ILE A 81 -4.97 1.37 8.97
C ILE A 81 -3.99 0.21 8.92
N GLU A 82 -2.75 0.50 9.24
CA GLU A 82 -1.66 -0.49 9.23
C GLU A 82 -0.73 -0.31 10.43
N THR A 83 0.20 -1.24 10.60
CA THR A 83 1.30 -1.07 11.55
C THR A 83 2.18 0.13 11.22
N SER A 84 2.28 0.51 9.93
CA SER A 84 3.01 1.71 9.47
C SER A 84 2.29 3.04 9.73
N GLY A 85 0.99 3.02 10.01
CA GLY A 85 0.19 4.22 10.19
C GLY A 85 -1.18 4.14 9.53
N CYS A 86 -1.81 5.29 9.38
CA CYS A 86 -3.03 5.46 8.60
C CYS A 86 -2.65 5.92 7.20
N LEU A 87 -2.67 5.00 6.23
CA LEU A 87 -2.19 5.26 4.87
C LEU A 87 -3.19 6.03 4.02
N PRO A 88 -2.72 6.85 3.06
CA PRO A 88 -3.60 7.47 2.06
C PRO A 88 -4.24 6.45 1.12
N MET A 89 -3.49 5.39 0.74
CA MET A 89 -3.96 4.31 -0.13
C MET A 89 -3.22 3.00 0.17
N CYS A 90 -3.93 1.87 0.03
CA CYS A 90 -3.38 0.53 0.17
C CYS A 90 -4.00 -0.41 -0.86
N GLY A 91 -3.20 -0.93 -1.80
CA GLY A 91 -3.70 -1.77 -2.90
C GLY A 91 -4.27 -3.11 -2.42
N HIS A 92 -3.49 -3.91 -1.68
CA HIS A 92 -3.96 -5.19 -1.16
C HIS A 92 -5.11 -5.03 -0.15
N GLY A 93 -5.03 -3.96 0.67
CA GLY A 93 -6.11 -3.60 1.59
C GLY A 93 -7.40 -3.28 0.86
N THR A 94 -7.33 -2.61 -0.29
CA THR A 94 -8.50 -2.34 -1.14
C THR A 94 -9.09 -3.62 -1.71
N ILE A 95 -8.27 -4.53 -2.26
CA ILE A 95 -8.74 -5.81 -2.82
C ILE A 95 -9.47 -6.60 -1.74
N GLY A 96 -8.85 -6.81 -0.58
CA GLY A 96 -9.49 -7.55 0.52
C GLY A 96 -10.73 -6.87 1.06
N THR A 97 -10.73 -5.53 1.18
CA THR A 97 -11.89 -4.76 1.63
C THR A 97 -13.06 -4.87 0.65
N VAL A 98 -12.82 -4.71 -0.64
CA VAL A 98 -13.84 -4.84 -1.70
C VAL A 98 -14.43 -6.24 -1.70
N THR A 99 -13.59 -7.28 -1.65
CA THR A 99 -14.01 -8.68 -1.58
C THR A 99 -14.94 -8.90 -0.38
N MET A 100 -14.47 -8.59 0.83
CA MET A 100 -15.26 -8.80 2.05
C MET A 100 -16.54 -7.93 2.08
N ALA A 101 -16.48 -6.69 1.60
CA ALA A 101 -17.64 -5.81 1.60
C ALA A 101 -18.75 -6.30 0.66
N LEU A 102 -18.39 -6.86 -0.49
CA LEU A 102 -19.34 -7.44 -1.44
C LEU A 102 -19.91 -8.79 -0.94
N GLU A 103 -19.04 -9.71 -0.53
CA GLU A 103 -19.44 -11.05 -0.07
C GLU A 103 -20.32 -11.02 1.20
N HIS A 104 -20.15 -10.00 2.05
CA HIS A 104 -20.96 -9.83 3.27
C HIS A 104 -22.09 -8.79 3.12
N GLY A 105 -22.34 -8.28 1.91
CA GLY A 105 -23.45 -7.34 1.66
C GLY A 105 -23.30 -6.00 2.40
N LEU A 106 -22.06 -5.56 2.69
CA LEU A 106 -21.79 -4.30 3.41
C LEU A 106 -21.85 -3.08 2.49
N VAL A 107 -21.87 -3.29 1.18
CA VAL A 107 -22.01 -2.26 0.16
C VAL A 107 -22.91 -2.73 -0.95
N THR A 108 -23.71 -1.82 -1.49
CA THR A 108 -24.48 -2.03 -2.71
C THR A 108 -23.90 -1.15 -3.80
N PRO A 109 -23.23 -1.73 -4.82
CA PRO A 109 -22.67 -0.96 -5.93
C PRO A 109 -23.74 -0.19 -6.69
N LYS A 110 -23.45 1.06 -7.08
CA LYS A 110 -24.30 1.85 -7.98
C LYS A 110 -24.30 1.29 -9.39
N GLU A 111 -23.18 0.68 -9.78
CA GLU A 111 -22.97 0.04 -11.08
C GLU A 111 -22.48 -1.39 -10.86
N PRO A 112 -23.21 -2.43 -11.33
CA PRO A 112 -22.77 -3.81 -11.19
C PRO A 112 -21.38 -4.04 -11.81
N GLY A 113 -20.51 -4.76 -11.09
CA GLY A 113 -19.15 -5.05 -11.54
C GLY A 113 -18.14 -3.91 -11.25
N THR A 114 -18.60 -2.77 -10.70
CA THR A 114 -17.73 -1.62 -10.41
C THR A 114 -18.03 -1.06 -9.04
N LEU A 115 -16.98 -0.74 -8.26
CA LEU A 115 -17.05 0.04 -7.03
C LEU A 115 -16.15 1.27 -7.15
N ARG A 116 -16.71 2.42 -6.86
CA ARG A 116 -15.98 3.69 -6.78
C ARG A 116 -15.71 4.02 -5.33
N LEU A 117 -14.43 4.09 -5.00
CA LEU A 117 -13.95 4.15 -3.63
C LEU A 117 -13.41 5.55 -3.33
N ASP A 118 -13.92 6.17 -2.28
CA ASP A 118 -13.43 7.44 -1.75
C ASP A 118 -12.32 7.14 -0.74
N THR A 119 -11.07 7.47 -1.10
CA THR A 119 -9.91 7.24 -0.26
C THR A 119 -9.20 8.56 0.09
N PRO A 120 -8.36 8.62 1.13
CA PRO A 120 -7.57 9.83 1.40
C PRO A 120 -6.66 10.24 0.23
N ALA A 121 -6.17 9.29 -0.57
CA ALA A 121 -5.40 9.59 -1.78
C ALA A 121 -6.28 10.12 -2.94
N GLY A 122 -7.58 9.86 -2.92
CA GLY A 122 -8.55 10.28 -3.94
C GLY A 122 -9.44 9.13 -4.41
N LEU A 123 -10.01 9.28 -5.61
CA LEU A 123 -10.85 8.27 -6.21
C LEU A 123 -10.02 7.05 -6.64
N VAL A 124 -10.45 5.88 -6.21
CA VAL A 124 -9.97 4.58 -6.70
C VAL A 124 -11.16 3.84 -7.30
N VAL A 125 -11.00 3.29 -8.49
CA VAL A 125 -12.06 2.50 -9.14
C VAL A 125 -11.67 1.03 -9.09
N ALA A 126 -12.50 0.21 -8.46
CA ALA A 126 -12.36 -1.24 -8.44
C ALA A 126 -13.37 -1.86 -9.39
N THR A 127 -12.91 -2.65 -10.34
CA THR A 127 -13.77 -3.58 -11.09
C THR A 127 -13.62 -4.96 -10.49
N TYR A 128 -14.72 -5.71 -10.45
CA TYR A 128 -14.72 -7.04 -9.82
C TYR A 128 -15.55 -8.03 -10.63
N ARG A 129 -15.21 -9.31 -10.49
CA ARG A 129 -16.01 -10.41 -11.01
C ARG A 129 -16.49 -11.24 -9.83
N GLN A 130 -17.82 -11.37 -9.73
CA GLN A 130 -18.50 -12.14 -8.68
C GLN A 130 -19.32 -13.27 -9.30
N VAL A 131 -19.22 -14.44 -8.70
CA VAL A 131 -20.02 -15.64 -9.09
C VAL A 131 -20.75 -16.14 -7.84
N GLY A 132 -22.07 -16.01 -7.85
CA GLY A 132 -22.86 -16.24 -6.65
C GLY A 132 -22.47 -15.27 -5.54
N ASP A 133 -22.13 -15.80 -4.37
CA ASP A 133 -21.71 -15.01 -3.21
C ASP A 133 -20.18 -14.80 -3.15
N HIS A 134 -19.41 -15.30 -4.12
CA HIS A 134 -17.95 -15.27 -4.13
C HIS A 134 -17.38 -14.27 -5.14
N VAL A 135 -16.46 -13.42 -4.66
CA VAL A 135 -15.69 -12.48 -5.50
C VAL A 135 -14.41 -13.15 -5.95
N GLU A 136 -14.32 -13.48 -7.23
CA GLU A 136 -13.19 -14.22 -7.81
C GLU A 136 -12.02 -13.32 -8.21
N GLU A 137 -12.30 -12.05 -8.55
CA GLU A 137 -11.30 -11.12 -9.07
C GLU A 137 -11.65 -9.69 -8.67
N VAL A 138 -10.64 -8.92 -8.28
CA VAL A 138 -10.72 -7.47 -8.10
C VAL A 138 -9.56 -6.81 -8.83
N ARG A 139 -9.86 -5.86 -9.72
CA ARG A 139 -8.88 -5.04 -10.43
C ARG A 139 -9.04 -3.58 -10.01
N LEU A 140 -7.92 -2.88 -9.84
CA LEU A 140 -7.90 -1.49 -9.40
C LEU A 140 -7.40 -0.55 -10.50
N VAL A 141 -8.08 0.59 -10.67
CA VAL A 141 -7.50 1.80 -11.25
C VAL A 141 -7.10 2.70 -10.08
N ASN A 142 -5.79 2.75 -9.85
CA ASN A 142 -5.20 3.48 -8.73
C ASN A 142 -5.22 5.01 -8.97
N VAL A 143 -4.89 5.78 -7.94
CA VAL A 143 -4.65 7.22 -8.05
C VAL A 143 -3.42 7.50 -8.95
N PRO A 144 -3.31 8.70 -9.55
CA PRO A 144 -2.15 9.09 -10.35
C PRO A 144 -0.83 8.88 -9.60
N ALA A 145 0.15 8.32 -10.31
CA ALA A 145 1.49 8.08 -9.79
C ALA A 145 2.51 9.00 -10.49
N PHE A 146 3.59 9.38 -9.78
CA PHE A 146 4.62 10.24 -10.32
C PHE A 146 5.99 10.02 -9.67
N LEU A 147 7.06 10.30 -10.40
CA LEU A 147 8.41 10.41 -9.86
C LEU A 147 8.53 11.75 -9.11
N HIS A 148 8.80 11.70 -7.81
CA HIS A 148 8.95 12.88 -6.97
C HIS A 148 10.38 13.43 -6.98
N SER A 149 11.36 12.55 -6.80
CA SER A 149 12.77 12.93 -6.74
C SER A 149 13.65 11.82 -7.34
N GLU A 150 14.72 12.21 -8.00
CA GLU A 150 15.69 11.31 -8.61
C GLU A 150 17.08 11.52 -8.02
N GLY A 151 17.81 10.42 -7.82
CA GLY A 151 19.22 10.45 -7.47
C GLY A 151 19.52 10.99 -6.07
N LEU A 152 18.66 10.78 -5.10
CA LEU A 152 18.89 11.23 -3.72
C LEU A 152 19.96 10.39 -3.04
N GLU A 153 21.01 11.04 -2.54
CA GLU A 153 22.08 10.38 -1.79
C GLU A 153 21.74 10.27 -0.31
N VAL A 154 21.94 9.09 0.27
CA VAL A 154 21.68 8.80 1.68
C VAL A 154 22.67 7.77 2.21
N GLU A 155 23.07 7.91 3.48
CA GLU A 155 23.80 6.87 4.21
C GLU A 155 22.81 5.82 4.72
N CYS A 156 23.03 4.56 4.33
CA CYS A 156 22.29 3.41 4.83
C CYS A 156 23.18 2.64 5.81
N PRO A 157 22.86 2.63 7.11
CA PRO A 157 23.63 1.84 8.07
C PRO A 157 23.71 0.37 7.65
N GLY A 158 24.93 -0.14 7.49
CA GLY A 158 25.20 -1.52 7.06
C GLY A 158 25.44 -1.71 5.56
N LEU A 159 25.13 -0.72 4.71
CA LEU A 159 25.43 -0.73 3.26
C LEU A 159 26.29 0.45 2.81
N GLY A 160 26.40 1.51 3.62
CA GLY A 160 27.09 2.75 3.23
C GLY A 160 26.20 3.65 2.37
N ARG A 161 26.83 4.47 1.52
CA ARG A 161 26.12 5.43 0.67
C ARG A 161 25.30 4.74 -0.40
N LEU A 162 24.03 5.09 -0.48
CA LEU A 162 23.12 4.69 -1.54
C LEU A 162 22.59 5.89 -2.29
N THR A 163 22.26 5.68 -3.55
CA THR A 163 21.48 6.59 -4.39
C THR A 163 20.11 6.00 -4.60
N VAL A 164 19.06 6.76 -4.31
CA VAL A 164 17.67 6.29 -4.41
C VAL A 164 16.80 7.29 -5.15
N ASP A 165 15.78 6.78 -5.82
CA ASP A 165 14.69 7.61 -6.34
C ASP A 165 13.51 7.56 -5.39
N VAL A 166 12.71 8.61 -5.37
CA VAL A 166 11.45 8.61 -4.61
C VAL A 166 10.29 8.87 -5.54
N ALA A 167 9.33 7.95 -5.55
CA ALA A 167 8.13 8.04 -6.36
C ALA A 167 6.87 7.87 -5.50
N TYR A 168 5.77 8.43 -5.97
CA TYR A 168 4.44 8.33 -5.39
C TYR A 168 3.57 7.38 -6.23
N GLY A 169 2.88 6.46 -5.56
CA GLY A 169 1.91 5.56 -6.17
C GLY A 169 0.66 5.34 -5.29
N GLY A 170 0.31 6.36 -4.50
CA GLY A 170 -0.68 6.31 -3.41
C GLY A 170 -0.04 6.47 -2.04
N ASN A 171 1.26 6.18 -1.95
CA ASN A 171 2.18 6.48 -0.85
C ASN A 171 3.54 6.82 -1.46
N PHE A 172 4.46 7.42 -0.68
CA PHE A 172 5.83 7.66 -1.10
C PHE A 172 6.70 6.43 -0.86
N TYR A 173 7.45 6.05 -1.89
CA TYR A 173 8.39 4.92 -1.93
C TYR A 173 9.79 5.40 -2.24
N ALA A 174 10.78 5.07 -1.40
CA ALA A 174 12.16 5.12 -1.83
C ALA A 174 12.48 3.84 -2.57
N ILE A 175 12.89 3.97 -3.81
CA ILE A 175 13.21 2.87 -4.72
C ILE A 175 14.73 2.72 -4.73
N VAL A 176 15.20 1.56 -4.27
CA VAL A 176 16.61 1.20 -4.22
C VAL A 176 16.89 0.27 -5.39
N ASP A 177 17.46 0.82 -6.45
CA ASP A 177 17.90 0.06 -7.61
C ASP A 177 19.31 -0.54 -7.39
N PRO A 178 19.67 -1.64 -8.10
CA PRO A 178 21.00 -2.21 -8.06
C PRO A 178 22.09 -1.17 -8.30
N GLN A 179 23.10 -1.18 -7.44
CA GLN A 179 24.22 -0.25 -7.43
C GLN A 179 25.45 -0.89 -6.74
N GLU A 180 26.57 -0.19 -6.61
CA GLU A 180 27.85 -0.76 -6.12
C GLU A 180 27.69 -1.47 -4.77
N ASN A 181 27.00 -0.85 -3.80
CA ASN A 181 26.81 -1.38 -2.46
C ASN A 181 25.56 -2.27 -2.30
N PHE A 182 24.72 -2.36 -3.33
CA PHE A 182 23.50 -3.16 -3.35
C PHE A 182 23.29 -3.72 -4.77
N ARG A 183 23.75 -4.94 -5.02
CA ARG A 183 23.70 -5.52 -6.36
C ARG A 183 22.33 -6.11 -6.71
N ASP A 184 21.72 -6.82 -5.78
CA ASP A 184 20.39 -7.42 -5.95
C ASP A 184 19.78 -7.68 -4.57
N MET A 185 18.47 -7.50 -4.45
CA MET A 185 17.75 -7.87 -3.24
C MET A 185 17.86 -9.36 -2.89
N ALA A 186 18.18 -10.22 -3.85
CA ALA A 186 18.38 -11.65 -3.65
C ALA A 186 19.63 -11.99 -2.83
N ASP A 187 20.56 -11.06 -2.68
CA ASP A 187 21.76 -11.22 -1.87
C ASP A 187 21.44 -11.10 -0.36
N PHE A 188 20.18 -10.77 -0.02
CA PHE A 188 19.74 -10.52 1.34
C PHE A 188 18.56 -11.41 1.73
N THR A 189 18.50 -11.79 2.99
CA THR A 189 17.31 -12.37 3.59
C THR A 189 16.26 -11.28 3.88
N ALA A 190 15.00 -11.68 4.05
CA ALA A 190 13.93 -10.75 4.45
C ALA A 190 14.27 -9.99 5.73
N GLY A 191 14.82 -10.68 6.74
CA GLY A 191 15.25 -10.08 8.00
C GLY A 191 16.35 -9.02 7.84
N GLN A 192 17.30 -9.25 6.92
CA GLN A 192 18.35 -8.27 6.60
C GLN A 192 17.77 -7.04 5.90
N LEU A 193 16.85 -7.23 4.92
CA LEU A 193 16.18 -6.10 4.27
C LEU A 193 15.34 -5.29 5.27
N VAL A 194 14.64 -5.95 6.20
CA VAL A 194 13.91 -5.27 7.28
C VAL A 194 14.87 -4.45 8.15
N ALA A 195 15.99 -5.03 8.57
CA ALA A 195 16.98 -4.35 9.40
C ALA A 195 17.60 -3.11 8.72
N LEU A 196 17.80 -3.15 7.42
CA LEU A 196 18.32 -2.03 6.62
C LEU A 196 17.25 -0.95 6.37
N SER A 197 16.00 -1.35 6.18
CA SER A 197 14.93 -0.46 5.71
C SER A 197 14.51 0.60 6.71
N GLY A 198 14.35 0.23 7.98
CA GLY A 198 13.95 1.17 9.02
C GLY A 198 14.91 2.35 9.19
N PRO A 199 16.22 2.11 9.36
CA PRO A 199 17.25 3.16 9.40
C PRO A 199 17.29 3.99 8.11
N LEU A 200 17.23 3.36 6.94
CA LEU A 200 17.23 4.04 5.64
C LEU A 200 16.04 4.99 5.50
N ARG A 201 14.83 4.53 5.86
CA ARG A 201 13.62 5.35 5.84
C ARG A 201 13.73 6.58 6.74
N ARG A 202 14.27 6.41 7.96
CA ARG A 202 14.51 7.53 8.88
C ARG A 202 15.52 8.52 8.30
N ALA A 203 16.66 8.04 7.84
CA ALA A 203 17.71 8.90 7.27
C ALA A 203 17.20 9.73 6.06
N LEU A 204 16.34 9.15 5.23
CA LEU A 204 15.72 9.87 4.12
C LEU A 204 14.73 10.94 4.59
N ASN A 205 13.86 10.61 5.56
CA ASN A 205 12.91 11.59 6.11
C ASN A 205 13.58 12.72 6.91
N ASP A 206 14.69 12.43 7.55
CA ASP A 206 15.47 13.44 8.31
C ASP A 206 16.19 14.42 7.37
N LYS A 207 16.59 13.93 6.19
CA LYS A 207 17.38 14.72 5.23
C LYS A 207 16.54 15.43 4.18
N TYR A 208 15.39 14.85 3.79
CA TYR A 208 14.58 15.32 2.68
C TYR A 208 13.12 15.45 3.08
N SER A 209 12.39 16.32 2.37
CA SER A 209 10.96 16.50 2.54
C SER A 209 10.22 15.89 1.34
N PHE A 210 9.25 15.04 1.61
CA PHE A 210 8.42 14.39 0.61
C PHE A 210 6.97 14.81 0.83
N VAL A 211 6.43 15.66 -0.06
CA VAL A 211 5.08 16.22 0.05
C VAL A 211 4.39 16.10 -1.29
N HIS A 212 3.15 15.63 -1.28
CA HIS A 212 2.35 15.54 -2.50
C HIS A 212 2.03 16.95 -3.02
N PRO A 213 2.28 17.25 -4.32
CA PRO A 213 2.19 18.62 -4.85
C PRO A 213 0.79 19.23 -4.77
N GLU A 214 -0.27 18.41 -4.86
CA GLU A 214 -1.67 18.87 -4.84
C GLU A 214 -2.37 18.59 -3.49
N LYS A 215 -1.77 17.75 -2.63
CA LYS A 215 -2.36 17.30 -1.35
C LYS A 215 -1.29 17.31 -0.26
N PRO A 216 -0.95 18.49 0.27
CA PRO A 216 0.16 18.66 1.22
C PRO A 216 -0.01 17.86 2.52
N GLU A 217 -1.23 17.43 2.85
CA GLU A 217 -1.52 16.55 3.98
C GLU A 217 -0.99 15.11 3.76
N ILE A 218 -0.66 14.76 2.52
CA ILE A 218 0.05 13.52 2.17
C ILE A 218 1.53 13.85 2.14
N ALA A 219 2.21 13.57 3.24
CA ALA A 219 3.62 13.86 3.41
C ALA A 219 4.34 12.70 4.11
N GLY A 220 5.66 12.67 3.93
CA GLY A 220 6.56 11.69 4.53
C GLY A 220 6.72 10.42 3.70
N LEU A 221 7.95 9.90 3.69
CA LEU A 221 8.30 8.63 3.08
C LEU A 221 7.89 7.48 4.02
N SER A 222 7.01 6.61 3.57
CA SER A 222 6.47 5.50 4.37
C SER A 222 7.10 4.14 4.05
N HIS A 223 7.56 3.94 2.81
CA HIS A 223 7.98 2.62 2.31
C HIS A 223 9.37 2.65 1.69
N ILE A 224 10.07 1.51 1.80
CA ILE A 224 11.30 1.25 1.04
C ILE A 224 11.00 0.11 0.05
N LEU A 225 11.29 0.32 -1.22
CA LEU A 225 11.12 -0.64 -2.28
C LEU A 225 12.50 -1.08 -2.77
N TRP A 226 12.93 -2.26 -2.34
CA TRP A 226 14.15 -2.90 -2.82
C TRP A 226 13.89 -3.59 -4.15
N THR A 227 14.79 -3.46 -5.11
CA THR A 227 14.61 -4.05 -6.43
C THR A 227 15.69 -5.08 -6.75
N GLY A 228 15.40 -5.91 -7.75
CA GLY A 228 16.34 -6.91 -8.24
C GLY A 228 15.96 -7.40 -9.62
N ALA A 229 16.81 -8.24 -10.20
CA ALA A 229 16.54 -8.87 -11.47
C ALA A 229 15.32 -9.81 -11.36
N PRO A 230 14.42 -9.81 -12.36
CA PRO A 230 13.31 -10.74 -12.39
C PRO A 230 13.81 -12.18 -12.52
N ARG A 231 13.10 -13.13 -11.92
CA ARG A 231 13.37 -14.58 -12.04
C ARG A 231 12.37 -15.27 -12.96
N HIS A 232 11.16 -14.73 -13.03
CA HIS A 232 10.14 -15.24 -13.94
C HIS A 232 10.29 -14.61 -15.32
N GLY A 233 10.22 -15.42 -16.39
CA GLY A 233 10.51 -14.97 -17.75
C GLY A 233 9.59 -13.89 -18.33
N GLU A 234 8.38 -13.74 -17.76
CA GLU A 234 7.44 -12.69 -18.16
C GLU A 234 7.52 -11.43 -17.29
N ALA A 235 8.30 -11.45 -16.21
CA ALA A 235 8.41 -10.31 -15.31
C ALA A 235 9.41 -9.29 -15.86
N HIS A 236 9.04 -8.01 -15.73
CA HIS A 236 9.89 -6.88 -16.13
C HIS A 236 10.80 -6.41 -15.00
N ALA A 237 10.35 -6.52 -13.77
CA ALA A 237 11.09 -6.16 -12.56
C ALA A 237 10.67 -7.03 -11.39
N ARG A 238 11.50 -7.08 -10.34
CA ARG A 238 11.23 -7.76 -9.08
C ARG A 238 11.41 -6.82 -7.91
N ASN A 239 10.59 -6.98 -6.87
CA ASN A 239 10.64 -6.12 -5.70
C ASN A 239 10.44 -6.85 -4.37
N ALA A 240 10.91 -6.18 -3.30
CA ALA A 240 10.54 -6.42 -1.91
C ALA A 240 10.24 -5.08 -1.25
N VAL A 241 9.03 -4.94 -0.71
CA VAL A 241 8.60 -3.71 -0.09
C VAL A 241 8.58 -3.84 1.42
N PHE A 242 9.32 -2.94 2.07
CA PHE A 242 9.28 -2.77 3.52
C PHE A 242 8.24 -1.73 3.91
N TYR A 243 7.42 -2.08 4.91
CA TYR A 243 6.47 -1.18 5.56
C TYR A 243 6.43 -1.42 7.08
N GLY A 244 5.78 -0.52 7.81
CA GLY A 244 5.79 -0.58 9.27
C GLY A 244 7.22 -0.47 9.82
N ASP A 245 7.51 -1.27 10.84
CA ASP A 245 8.84 -1.33 11.44
C ASP A 245 9.53 -2.68 11.24
N LYS A 246 8.79 -3.72 10.85
CA LYS A 246 9.29 -5.10 10.77
C LYS A 246 8.72 -5.91 9.63
N ALA A 247 7.93 -5.32 8.74
CA ALA A 247 7.20 -6.07 7.73
C ALA A 247 7.81 -5.94 6.32
N ILE A 248 7.83 -7.05 5.61
CA ILE A 248 7.95 -7.10 4.15
C ILE A 248 6.58 -7.48 3.59
N ASP A 249 6.11 -6.72 2.61
CA ASP A 249 4.83 -6.94 1.95
C ASP A 249 4.80 -8.33 1.30
N ARG A 250 3.73 -9.06 1.56
CA ARG A 250 3.45 -10.38 0.96
C ARG A 250 2.50 -10.30 -0.22
N SER A 251 1.95 -9.10 -0.47
CA SER A 251 1.13 -8.82 -1.64
C SER A 251 1.99 -8.33 -2.80
N PRO A 252 1.43 -8.24 -4.03
CA PRO A 252 2.11 -7.66 -5.19
C PRO A 252 2.51 -6.18 -5.00
N CYS A 253 2.08 -5.54 -3.91
CA CYS A 253 2.31 -4.13 -3.60
C CYS A 253 1.86 -3.19 -4.72
N GLY A 254 0.52 -3.06 -4.92
CA GLY A 254 -0.04 -2.27 -6.02
C GLY A 254 0.40 -0.81 -6.03
N THR A 255 0.47 -0.15 -4.85
CA THR A 255 0.95 1.23 -4.73
C THR A 255 2.46 1.34 -4.99
N GLY A 256 3.27 0.37 -4.54
CA GLY A 256 4.69 0.30 -4.86
C GLY A 256 4.95 0.02 -6.33
N THR A 257 4.16 -0.85 -6.95
CA THR A 257 4.21 -1.10 -8.40
C THR A 257 3.84 0.15 -9.20
N SER A 258 2.81 0.91 -8.78
CA SER A 258 2.47 2.20 -9.39
C SER A 258 3.61 3.21 -9.28
N ALA A 259 4.29 3.27 -8.13
CA ALA A 259 5.48 4.11 -7.93
C ALA A 259 6.63 3.67 -8.86
N ARG A 260 6.86 2.36 -9.02
CA ARG A 260 7.89 1.82 -9.93
C ARG A 260 7.57 2.12 -11.38
N ILE A 261 6.33 1.97 -11.82
CA ILE A 261 5.87 2.36 -13.16
C ILE A 261 6.14 3.84 -13.42
N ALA A 262 5.79 4.71 -12.46
CA ALA A 262 6.02 6.15 -12.58
C ALA A 262 7.52 6.49 -12.71
N GLN A 263 8.38 5.83 -11.93
CA GLN A 263 9.83 5.96 -12.06
C GLN A 263 10.32 5.53 -13.44
N TRP A 264 9.88 4.37 -13.94
CA TRP A 264 10.31 3.88 -15.24
C TRP A 264 9.78 4.71 -16.40
N ALA A 265 8.55 5.21 -16.30
CA ALA A 265 7.96 6.11 -17.29
C ALA A 265 8.74 7.43 -17.36
N ALA A 266 9.07 8.04 -16.22
CA ALA A 266 9.86 9.26 -16.17
C ALA A 266 11.28 9.06 -16.76
N LYS A 267 11.85 7.85 -16.59
CA LYS A 267 13.16 7.47 -17.18
C LYS A 267 13.08 6.97 -18.63
N GLY A 268 11.91 7.03 -19.26
CA GLY A 268 11.70 6.60 -20.64
C GLY A 268 11.79 5.09 -20.88
N LYS A 269 11.71 4.27 -19.82
CA LYS A 269 11.74 2.80 -19.90
C LYS A 269 10.37 2.19 -20.16
N LEU A 270 9.29 2.91 -19.89
CA LEU A 270 7.90 2.53 -20.14
C LEU A 270 7.18 3.66 -20.86
N LYS A 271 6.18 3.32 -21.67
CA LYS A 271 5.26 4.24 -22.34
C LYS A 271 3.84 3.99 -21.91
N SER A 272 2.97 4.96 -22.13
CA SER A 272 1.54 4.79 -21.90
C SER A 272 1.00 3.64 -22.77
N GLY A 273 0.31 2.71 -22.14
CA GLY A 273 -0.25 1.50 -22.77
C GLY A 273 0.65 0.27 -22.70
N ASP A 274 1.89 0.39 -22.21
CA ASP A 274 2.75 -0.78 -21.98
C ASP A 274 2.24 -1.58 -20.77
N ASP A 275 2.28 -2.91 -20.88
CA ASP A 275 2.10 -3.81 -19.75
C ASP A 275 3.35 -3.83 -18.88
N PHE A 276 3.19 -3.84 -17.56
CA PHE A 276 4.27 -3.98 -16.61
C PHE A 276 3.99 -5.11 -15.62
N VAL A 277 4.79 -6.15 -15.70
CA VAL A 277 4.71 -7.31 -14.82
C VAL A 277 5.76 -7.18 -13.71
N HIS A 278 5.30 -7.02 -12.47
CA HIS A 278 6.16 -6.83 -11.31
C HIS A 278 6.15 -8.06 -10.41
N GLU A 279 7.27 -8.76 -10.36
CA GLU A 279 7.44 -9.97 -9.57
C GLU A 279 7.62 -9.63 -8.08
N LEU A 280 6.89 -10.30 -7.22
CA LEU A 280 7.10 -10.28 -5.77
C LEU A 280 8.12 -11.34 -5.39
N SER A 281 9.10 -10.99 -4.57
CA SER A 281 10.33 -11.77 -4.51
C SER A 281 10.54 -12.68 -3.31
N LEU A 282 9.89 -12.44 -2.19
CA LEU A 282 10.33 -13.05 -0.93
C LEU A 282 9.48 -14.21 -0.43
N ILE A 283 8.38 -14.54 -1.11
CA ILE A 283 7.41 -15.52 -0.60
C ILE A 283 7.26 -16.74 -1.51
N HIS A 284 7.88 -16.75 -2.68
CA HIS A 284 7.71 -17.86 -3.61
C HIS A 284 8.55 -19.06 -3.25
N ILE A 285 8.14 -19.74 -2.20
CA ILE A 285 8.62 -21.12 -1.96
C ILE A 285 7.55 -22.15 -2.31
N SER A 286 6.27 -21.77 -2.57
CA SER A 286 5.25 -22.81 -2.71
C SER A 286 4.15 -22.62 -3.76
N GLU A 287 3.95 -21.46 -4.37
CA GLU A 287 2.94 -21.36 -5.46
C GLU A 287 3.26 -20.24 -6.46
N PRO A 288 3.07 -20.49 -7.78
CA PRO A 288 3.22 -19.43 -8.78
C PRO A 288 2.05 -18.45 -8.66
N THR A 289 2.29 -17.30 -8.05
CA THR A 289 1.38 -16.18 -8.21
C THR A 289 1.43 -15.74 -9.66
N ARG A 290 0.29 -15.68 -10.32
CA ARG A 290 0.22 -15.05 -11.63
C ARG A 290 0.62 -13.60 -11.46
N PRO A 291 1.55 -13.09 -12.29
CA PRO A 291 1.90 -11.68 -12.30
C PRO A 291 0.63 -10.87 -12.53
N GLU A 292 0.31 -9.95 -11.63
CA GLU A 292 -0.79 -9.04 -11.86
C GLU A 292 -0.36 -8.01 -12.90
N ARG A 293 -1.17 -7.87 -13.95
CA ARG A 293 -1.08 -6.75 -14.88
C ARG A 293 -1.76 -5.56 -14.22
N ILE A 294 -1.01 -4.50 -14.04
CA ILE A 294 -1.52 -3.23 -13.50
C ILE A 294 -1.65 -2.23 -14.65
#